data_8086b4fab4c0282fc477ccbcec23da23
#
_entry.id   8086b4fab4c0282fc477ccbcec23da23
#
_cell.length_a   1.000
_cell.length_b   1.000
_cell.length_c   1.000
_cell.angle_alpha   90.00
_cell.angle_beta   90.00
_cell.angle_gamma   90.00
#
_symmetry.space_group_name_H-M   'P 1'
#
loop_
_entity.id
_entity.type
_entity.pdbx_description
1 polymer ?
#
loop_
_entity_poly.entity_id
_entity_poly.type
_entity_poly.pdbx_seq_one_letter_code
_entity_poly.pdbx_strand_id
1 'polypeptide(L)'
;MKYEPIEIKCPYCGALAKFEEPFEFLSKNEVRSTENRPTHQWGGWVVVERFPSQVNWEAPSGSSHFLRGGGDNGQGGYPLLTNGLVQCQKCHSNRKHKLNWPNDAYWQWEIRGELLWAWDKAHAQTIYGFIKETIRPARHSYGLRYIPSHFLSAKARELVVRKMEATLNA
;
A
#
# COMPACT_ATOMS: atom_id res chain seq x y z
N MET A 1 9.71 -10.72 2.61
CA MET A 1 9.58 -9.24 2.68
C MET A 1 8.28 -8.96 3.42
N LYS A 2 8.36 -8.35 4.60
CA LYS A 2 7.18 -8.05 5.42
C LYS A 2 6.54 -6.78 4.87
N TYR A 3 5.32 -6.88 4.38
CA TYR A 3 4.59 -5.72 3.86
C TYR A 3 3.92 -5.00 5.02
N GLU A 4 4.17 -3.70 5.13
CA GLU A 4 3.42 -2.86 6.05
C GLU A 4 1.98 -2.71 5.55
N PRO A 5 1.00 -2.66 6.46
CA PRO A 5 -0.38 -2.38 6.08
C PRO A 5 -0.51 -1.03 5.37
N ILE A 6 -1.35 -0.98 4.36
CA ILE A 6 -1.65 0.28 3.65
C ILE A 6 -2.68 1.06 4.47
N GLU A 7 -2.49 2.37 4.57
CA GLU A 7 -3.43 3.26 5.25
C GLU A 7 -4.47 3.81 4.27
N ILE A 8 -5.72 3.45 4.51
CA ILE A 8 -6.86 3.81 3.65
C ILE A 8 -7.93 4.61 4.40
N LYS A 9 -8.79 5.27 3.65
CA LYS A 9 -10.06 5.77 4.19
C LYS A 9 -10.96 4.58 4.46
N CYS A 10 -11.42 4.44 5.69
CA CYS A 10 -12.38 3.40 6.02
C CYS A 10 -13.64 3.55 5.14
N PRO A 11 -14.02 2.51 4.38
CA PRO A 11 -15.18 2.60 3.49
C PRO A 11 -16.51 2.73 4.24
N TYR A 12 -16.50 2.54 5.56
CA TYR A 12 -17.71 2.59 6.40
C TYR A 12 -17.88 3.90 7.18
N CYS A 13 -16.77 4.53 7.60
CA CYS A 13 -16.84 5.75 8.43
C CYS A 13 -15.89 6.86 7.99
N GLY A 14 -15.12 6.68 6.91
CA GLY A 14 -14.19 7.68 6.38
C GLY A 14 -12.93 7.93 7.21
N ALA A 15 -12.80 7.31 8.40
CA ALA A 15 -11.61 7.49 9.23
C ALA A 15 -10.40 6.71 8.70
N LEU A 16 -9.24 6.98 9.27
CA LEU A 16 -8.04 6.18 9.02
C LEU A 16 -8.30 4.71 9.36
N ALA A 17 -7.99 3.83 8.44
CA ALA A 17 -8.06 2.39 8.60
C ALA A 17 -6.82 1.73 7.97
N LYS A 18 -6.51 0.52 8.41
CA LYS A 18 -5.47 -0.31 7.81
C LYS A 18 -6.09 -1.30 6.84
N PHE A 19 -5.51 -1.40 5.67
CA PHE A 19 -5.81 -2.46 4.72
C PHE A 19 -4.68 -3.47 4.74
N GLU A 20 -5.01 -4.72 5.02
CA GLU A 20 -4.05 -5.81 5.14
C GLU A 20 -4.29 -6.91 4.12
N GLU A 21 -3.20 -7.39 3.54
CA GLU A 21 -3.22 -8.57 2.70
C GLU A 21 -3.58 -9.81 3.54
N PRO A 22 -4.51 -10.66 3.05
CA PRO A 22 -4.95 -11.81 3.81
C PRO A 22 -3.95 -12.97 3.82
N PHE A 23 -2.94 -12.92 2.94
CA PHE A 23 -1.95 -13.99 2.75
C PHE A 23 -0.54 -13.45 2.84
N GLU A 24 0.35 -14.26 3.40
CA GLU A 24 1.78 -14.02 3.41
C GLU A 24 2.46 -15.10 2.57
N PHE A 25 3.34 -14.69 1.64
CA PHE A 25 4.09 -15.59 0.77
C PHE A 25 5.51 -15.68 1.28
N LEU A 26 5.90 -16.87 1.74
CA LEU A 26 7.21 -17.14 2.29
C LEU A 26 7.97 -18.10 1.38
N SER A 27 9.26 -17.87 1.18
CA SER A 27 10.14 -18.89 0.64
C SER A 27 10.31 -20.03 1.63
N LYS A 28 10.72 -21.23 1.17
CA LYS A 28 10.96 -22.37 2.06
C LYS A 28 11.95 -22.06 3.19
N ASN A 29 12.89 -21.14 2.96
CA ASN A 29 13.89 -20.74 3.94
C ASN A 29 13.34 -19.71 4.98
N GLU A 30 12.26 -19.03 4.65
CA GLU A 30 11.63 -18.04 5.51
C GLU A 30 10.53 -18.62 6.41
N VAL A 31 10.14 -19.87 6.17
CA VAL A 31 9.16 -20.57 6.99
C VAL A 31 9.80 -20.90 8.35
N ARG A 32 9.85 -19.91 9.21
CA ARG A 32 10.23 -20.06 10.62
C ARG A 32 8.96 -19.99 11.45
N SER A 33 8.54 -21.14 12.00
CA SER A 33 7.42 -21.25 12.93
C SER A 33 6.15 -20.47 12.52
N THR A 34 5.42 -21.02 11.57
CA THR A 34 4.05 -20.58 11.28
C THR A 34 3.09 -21.19 12.29
N GLU A 35 3.41 -21.05 13.59
CA GLU A 35 2.69 -21.67 14.67
C GLU A 35 1.18 -21.48 14.50
N ASN A 36 0.48 -22.61 14.26
CA ASN A 36 -0.98 -22.71 14.20
C ASN A 36 -1.72 -21.91 13.11
N ARG A 37 -1.06 -21.49 12.03
CA ARG A 37 -1.75 -20.87 10.88
C ARG A 37 -1.88 -21.87 9.73
N PRO A 38 -3.02 -21.90 9.03
CA PRO A 38 -3.15 -22.67 7.80
C PRO A 38 -2.08 -22.26 6.78
N THR A 39 -1.41 -23.25 6.23
CA THR A 39 -0.37 -23.06 5.22
C THR A 39 -0.64 -23.92 4.00
N HIS A 40 -0.34 -23.39 2.82
CA HIS A 40 -0.54 -24.07 1.56
C HIS A 40 0.76 -24.01 0.74
N GLN A 41 1.11 -25.11 0.11
CA GLN A 41 2.23 -25.12 -0.84
C GLN A 41 1.74 -24.63 -2.20
N TRP A 42 2.39 -23.63 -2.75
CA TRP A 42 2.09 -23.12 -4.08
C TRP A 42 3.38 -22.82 -4.86
N GLY A 43 3.73 -23.72 -5.77
CA GLY A 43 5.01 -23.66 -6.46
C GLY A 43 6.20 -23.66 -5.50
N GLY A 44 7.07 -22.65 -5.60
CA GLY A 44 8.22 -22.43 -4.69
C GLY A 44 7.88 -21.73 -3.39
N TRP A 45 6.61 -21.35 -3.18
CA TRP A 45 6.16 -20.54 -2.05
C TRP A 45 5.35 -21.36 -1.05
N VAL A 46 5.44 -20.96 0.21
CA VAL A 46 4.49 -21.34 1.26
C VAL A 46 3.58 -20.16 1.48
N VAL A 47 2.28 -20.35 1.24
CA VAL A 47 1.25 -19.34 1.46
C VAL A 47 0.69 -19.53 2.86
N VAL A 48 0.79 -18.50 3.68
CA VAL A 48 0.30 -18.48 5.07
C VAL A 48 -0.95 -17.62 5.14
N GLU A 49 -2.05 -18.18 5.62
CA GLU A 49 -3.29 -17.42 5.85
C GLU A 49 -3.16 -16.57 7.11
N ARG A 50 -3.33 -15.26 6.99
CA ARG A 50 -3.28 -14.32 8.13
C ARG A 50 -4.60 -14.23 8.87
N PHE A 51 -5.70 -14.42 8.13
CA PHE A 51 -7.08 -14.28 8.64
C PHE A 51 -7.96 -15.45 8.17
N PRO A 52 -7.65 -16.70 8.55
CA PRO A 52 -8.31 -17.88 8.01
C PRO A 52 -9.80 -17.97 8.34
N SER A 53 -10.26 -17.30 9.40
CA SER A 53 -11.69 -17.21 9.74
C SER A 53 -12.48 -16.30 8.80
N GLN A 54 -11.81 -15.49 8.00
CA GLN A 54 -12.42 -14.49 7.14
C GLN A 54 -12.11 -14.70 5.67
N VAL A 55 -10.86 -15.07 5.34
CA VAL A 55 -10.40 -15.25 3.97
C VAL A 55 -9.56 -16.52 3.91
N ASN A 56 -10.01 -17.50 3.14
CA ASN A 56 -9.27 -18.72 2.86
C ASN A 56 -8.49 -18.59 1.57
N TRP A 57 -7.34 -19.25 1.52
CA TRP A 57 -6.53 -19.34 0.32
C TRP A 57 -7.21 -20.20 -0.73
N GLU A 58 -7.29 -19.68 -1.96
CA GLU A 58 -7.64 -20.44 -3.15
C GLU A 58 -6.52 -20.29 -4.16
N ALA A 59 -5.97 -21.41 -4.63
CA ALA A 59 -4.92 -21.36 -5.63
C ALA A 59 -5.47 -20.77 -6.93
N PRO A 60 -4.75 -19.82 -7.57
CA PRO A 60 -5.17 -19.28 -8.86
C PRO A 60 -5.27 -20.39 -9.90
N SER A 61 -6.32 -20.37 -10.72
CA SER A 61 -6.46 -21.25 -11.86
C SER A 61 -5.45 -20.85 -12.94
N GLY A 62 -4.70 -21.82 -13.47
CA GLY A 62 -3.72 -21.62 -14.53
C GLY A 62 -2.28 -21.49 -14.05
N SER A 63 -1.36 -21.30 -15.00
CA SER A 63 0.09 -21.25 -14.77
C SER A 63 0.63 -19.89 -14.35
N SER A 64 -0.21 -18.95 -13.98
CA SER A 64 0.23 -17.62 -13.60
C SER A 64 0.93 -17.65 -12.24
N HIS A 65 2.25 -17.64 -12.30
CA HIS A 65 3.13 -17.67 -11.14
C HIS A 65 3.28 -16.30 -10.44
N PHE A 66 2.54 -15.29 -10.87
CA PHE A 66 2.76 -13.91 -10.48
C PHE A 66 1.64 -13.37 -9.62
N LEU A 67 1.67 -13.70 -8.34
CA LEU A 67 0.79 -13.07 -7.36
C LEU A 67 1.31 -11.74 -6.83
N ARG A 68 2.55 -11.42 -7.07
CA ARG A 68 3.14 -10.19 -6.56
C ARG A 68 3.91 -9.47 -7.63
N GLY A 69 3.30 -8.47 -8.23
CA GLY A 69 3.92 -7.28 -8.83
C GLY A 69 5.23 -7.39 -9.57
N GLY A 70 5.65 -8.59 -9.86
CA GLY A 70 6.72 -8.88 -10.80
C GLY A 70 6.14 -9.02 -12.20
N GLY A 71 5.22 -8.15 -12.58
CA GLY A 71 4.84 -8.05 -13.97
C GLY A 71 6.06 -7.71 -14.79
N ASP A 72 6.15 -8.22 -16.00
CA ASP A 72 7.24 -8.07 -16.98
C ASP A 72 7.73 -6.62 -17.22
N ASN A 73 7.15 -5.65 -16.56
CA ASN A 73 7.41 -4.22 -16.74
C ASN A 73 8.45 -3.66 -15.78
N GLY A 74 9.11 -4.47 -14.95
CA GLY A 74 10.11 -3.99 -13.99
C GLY A 74 9.57 -2.99 -12.96
N GLN A 75 8.28 -2.77 -12.95
CA GLN A 75 7.61 -1.97 -11.95
C GLN A 75 7.39 -2.84 -10.71
N GLY A 76 8.45 -2.99 -9.94
CA GLY A 76 8.35 -3.50 -8.58
C GLY A 76 7.42 -2.60 -7.78
N GLY A 77 6.13 -2.62 -8.10
CA GLY A 77 5.08 -1.95 -7.40
C GLY A 77 4.59 -2.83 -6.27
N TYR A 78 4.02 -2.24 -5.24
CA TYR A 78 3.18 -2.94 -4.32
C TYR A 78 2.26 -3.86 -5.14
N PRO A 79 2.21 -5.14 -4.82
CA PRO A 79 1.25 -6.01 -5.49
C PRO A 79 -0.11 -5.41 -5.18
N LEU A 80 -0.81 -5.06 -6.22
CA LEU A 80 -2.21 -4.65 -6.11
C LEU A 80 -3.03 -5.91 -5.80
N LEU A 81 -2.88 -6.43 -4.59
CA LEU A 81 -3.88 -7.32 -4.06
C LEU A 81 -5.12 -6.48 -3.86
N THR A 82 -6.01 -6.62 -4.79
CA THR A 82 -7.26 -5.87 -4.79
C THR A 82 -8.20 -6.31 -3.66
N ASN A 83 -7.99 -7.49 -3.08
CA ASN A 83 -8.83 -8.02 -2.02
C ASN A 83 -8.02 -8.20 -0.72
N GLY A 84 -8.52 -7.66 0.36
CA GLY A 84 -7.92 -7.73 1.68
C GLY A 84 -8.91 -7.46 2.79
N LEU A 85 -8.40 -7.19 3.96
CA LEU A 85 -9.17 -6.86 5.16
C LEU A 85 -8.96 -5.41 5.53
N VAL A 86 -10.04 -4.70 5.81
CA VAL A 86 -10.02 -3.38 6.40
C VAL A 86 -10.20 -3.51 7.90
N GLN A 87 -9.25 -2.96 8.64
CA GLN A 87 -9.30 -2.85 10.10
C GLN A 87 -9.39 -1.37 10.48
N CYS A 88 -10.52 -0.96 11.02
CA CYS A 88 -10.75 0.41 11.45
C CYS A 88 -10.95 0.49 12.97
N GLN A 89 -10.09 1.24 13.64
CA GLN A 89 -10.20 1.42 15.09
C GLN A 89 -11.38 2.31 15.49
N LYS A 90 -11.82 3.24 14.60
CA LYS A 90 -12.90 4.17 14.94
C LYS A 90 -14.27 3.52 14.93
N CYS A 91 -14.59 2.72 13.93
CA CYS A 91 -15.90 2.04 13.82
C CYS A 91 -15.83 0.54 14.11
N HIS A 92 -14.65 0.05 14.52
CA HIS A 92 -14.38 -1.36 14.84
C HIS A 92 -14.70 -2.33 13.70
N SER A 93 -14.74 -1.84 12.45
CA SER A 93 -14.95 -2.71 11.30
C SER A 93 -13.71 -3.57 11.05
N ASN A 94 -13.95 -4.86 10.84
CA ASN A 94 -12.97 -5.84 10.39
C ASN A 94 -13.62 -6.67 9.29
N ARG A 95 -13.51 -6.21 8.04
CA ARG A 95 -14.28 -6.76 6.91
C ARG A 95 -13.45 -6.84 5.64
N LYS A 96 -13.83 -7.77 4.78
CA LYS A 96 -13.28 -7.86 3.42
C LYS A 96 -13.57 -6.58 2.64
N HIS A 97 -12.57 -6.13 1.89
CA HIS A 97 -12.68 -4.97 1.02
C HIS A 97 -11.90 -5.20 -0.28
N LYS A 98 -12.47 -4.72 -1.37
CA LYS A 98 -11.79 -4.66 -2.66
C LYS A 98 -11.16 -3.28 -2.79
N LEU A 99 -9.84 -3.23 -2.70
CA LEU A 99 -9.08 -1.99 -2.76
C LEU A 99 -9.25 -1.30 -4.13
N ASN A 100 -9.64 -0.05 -4.11
CA ASN A 100 -9.69 0.83 -5.28
C ASN A 100 -8.59 1.90 -5.16
N TRP A 101 -7.39 1.52 -5.53
CA TRP A 101 -6.23 2.39 -5.41
C TRP A 101 -6.06 3.31 -6.64
N PRO A 102 -5.72 4.61 -6.47
CA PRO A 102 -5.41 5.31 -5.21
C PRO A 102 -6.60 6.01 -4.53
N ASN A 103 -7.83 5.79 -4.99
CA ASN A 103 -9.01 6.49 -4.46
C ASN A 103 -9.26 6.20 -2.98
N ASP A 104 -8.91 4.99 -2.54
CA ASP A 104 -9.05 4.58 -1.14
C ASP A 104 -7.92 5.12 -0.24
N ALA A 105 -6.85 5.70 -0.80
CA ALA A 105 -5.74 6.19 0.00
C ALA A 105 -6.20 7.17 1.07
N TYR A 106 -5.77 6.99 2.33
CA TYR A 106 -6.04 7.96 3.38
C TYR A 106 -5.21 9.24 3.17
N TRP A 107 -3.93 9.07 2.86
CA TRP A 107 -2.99 10.15 2.57
C TRP A 107 -3.07 10.50 1.10
N GLN A 108 -3.99 11.44 0.77
CA GLN A 108 -4.17 11.90 -0.59
C GLN A 108 -4.48 13.40 -0.62
N TRP A 109 -3.98 14.06 -1.66
CA TRP A 109 -4.11 15.50 -1.86
C TRP A 109 -4.44 15.78 -3.31
N GLU A 110 -5.55 16.40 -3.55
CA GLU A 110 -5.90 16.90 -4.87
C GLU A 110 -5.15 18.22 -5.14
N ILE A 111 -4.36 18.26 -6.18
CA ILE A 111 -3.54 19.39 -6.59
C ILE A 111 -3.85 19.71 -8.05
N ARG A 112 -4.61 20.78 -8.29
CA ARG A 112 -4.99 21.21 -9.63
C ARG A 112 -5.67 20.12 -10.48
N GLY A 113 -6.56 19.36 -9.87
CA GLY A 113 -7.28 18.28 -10.54
C GLY A 113 -6.53 16.95 -10.62
N GLU A 114 -5.29 16.89 -10.16
CA GLU A 114 -4.48 15.68 -10.11
C GLU A 114 -4.33 15.18 -8.68
N LEU A 115 -4.30 13.86 -8.49
CA LEU A 115 -4.23 13.24 -7.18
C LEU A 115 -2.79 12.84 -6.82
N LEU A 116 -2.25 13.46 -5.78
CA LEU A 116 -1.03 13.01 -5.11
C LEU A 116 -1.43 12.13 -3.94
N TRP A 117 -0.78 10.99 -3.76
CA TRP A 117 -1.14 10.02 -2.72
C TRP A 117 0.10 9.34 -2.11
N ALA A 118 -0.09 8.77 -0.93
CA ALA A 118 0.92 7.95 -0.25
C ALA A 118 0.28 6.70 0.36
N TRP A 119 1.10 5.64 0.54
CA TRP A 119 0.66 4.35 1.08
C TRP A 119 0.33 4.41 2.58
N ASP A 120 1.12 5.20 3.31
CA ASP A 120 1.05 5.36 4.74
C ASP A 120 1.62 6.73 5.15
N LYS A 121 1.58 7.03 6.44
CA LYS A 121 2.10 8.29 7.00
C LYS A 121 3.60 8.47 6.74
N ALA A 122 4.39 7.42 6.86
CA ALA A 122 5.85 7.49 6.67
C ALA A 122 6.20 7.82 5.20
N HIS A 123 5.49 7.18 4.26
CA HIS A 123 5.62 7.50 2.84
C HIS A 123 5.17 8.95 2.54
N ALA A 124 4.07 9.39 3.14
CA ALA A 124 3.60 10.77 3.02
C ALA A 124 4.65 11.78 3.51
N GLN A 125 5.28 11.52 4.65
CA GLN A 125 6.37 12.35 5.18
C GLN A 125 7.60 12.36 4.26
N THR A 126 7.93 11.22 3.67
CA THR A 126 9.04 11.11 2.70
C THR A 126 8.76 11.93 1.45
N ILE A 127 7.54 11.84 0.90
CA ILE A 127 7.11 12.66 -0.25
C ILE A 127 7.16 14.14 0.10
N TYR A 128 6.62 14.52 1.25
CA TYR A 128 6.61 15.88 1.74
C TYR A 128 8.03 16.46 1.85
N GLY A 129 8.95 15.76 2.53
CA GLY A 129 10.34 16.18 2.64
C GLY A 129 11.00 16.38 1.27
N PHE A 130 10.81 15.42 0.36
CA PHE A 130 11.37 15.49 -0.98
C PHE A 130 10.82 16.67 -1.80
N ILE A 131 9.52 16.97 -1.71
CA ILE A 131 8.92 18.08 -2.47
C ILE A 131 9.31 19.43 -1.88
N LYS A 132 9.43 19.52 -0.56
CA LYS A 132 9.80 20.76 0.16
C LYS A 132 11.21 21.26 -0.21
N GLU A 133 12.14 20.36 -0.44
CA GLU A 133 13.52 20.73 -0.77
C GLU A 133 13.64 21.38 -2.15
N THR A 134 14.46 22.42 -2.23
CA THR A 134 14.76 23.12 -3.49
C THR A 134 15.78 22.34 -4.31
N ILE A 135 16.82 21.81 -3.66
CA ILE A 135 17.84 20.95 -4.27
C ILE A 135 17.47 19.51 -3.87
N ARG A 136 16.95 18.77 -4.83
CA ARG A 136 16.45 17.42 -4.57
C ARG A 136 17.50 16.38 -4.89
N PRO A 137 17.72 15.41 -3.99
CA PRO A 137 18.53 14.25 -4.32
C PRO A 137 17.87 13.46 -5.47
N ALA A 138 18.65 12.63 -6.15
CA ALA A 138 18.10 11.76 -7.17
C ALA A 138 17.01 10.85 -6.55
N ARG A 139 15.94 10.56 -7.31
CA ARG A 139 14.80 9.75 -6.88
C ARG A 139 15.18 8.26 -6.79
N HIS A 140 16.14 7.90 -5.94
CA HIS A 140 16.58 6.51 -5.80
C HIS A 140 15.65 5.68 -4.95
N SER A 141 14.90 6.30 -4.02
CA SER A 141 13.94 5.56 -3.22
C SER A 141 12.70 5.18 -4.03
N TYR A 142 12.26 3.95 -3.85
CA TYR A 142 11.12 3.37 -4.55
C TYR A 142 9.86 4.27 -4.49
N GLY A 143 9.52 4.79 -3.31
CA GLY A 143 8.34 5.64 -3.11
C GLY A 143 8.37 7.00 -3.83
N LEU A 144 9.55 7.49 -4.24
CA LEU A 144 9.68 8.78 -4.90
C LEU A 144 9.63 8.71 -6.43
N ARG A 145 9.85 7.54 -7.02
CA ARG A 145 9.87 7.35 -8.49
C ARG A 145 8.52 7.63 -9.14
N TYR A 146 7.45 7.43 -8.39
CA TYR A 146 6.06 7.57 -8.89
C TYR A 146 5.49 8.97 -8.74
N ILE A 147 6.24 9.91 -8.14
CA ILE A 147 5.75 11.30 -8.05
C ILE A 147 5.76 11.91 -9.44
N PRO A 148 4.59 12.24 -10.01
CA PRO A 148 4.50 12.91 -11.29
C PRO A 148 5.26 14.24 -11.30
N SER A 149 5.94 14.55 -12.39
CA SER A 149 6.83 15.72 -12.49
C SER A 149 6.11 17.05 -12.30
N HIS A 150 4.83 17.13 -12.64
CA HIS A 150 4.04 18.36 -12.47
C HIS A 150 3.90 18.78 -11.00
N PHE A 151 3.87 17.84 -10.02
CA PHE A 151 3.90 18.18 -8.59
C PHE A 151 5.24 18.77 -8.12
N LEU A 152 6.29 18.54 -8.89
CA LEU A 152 7.64 18.98 -8.56
C LEU A 152 7.98 20.36 -9.12
N SER A 153 7.10 20.96 -9.93
CA SER A 153 7.30 22.28 -10.48
C SER A 153 7.28 23.36 -9.39
N ALA A 154 8.03 24.44 -9.57
CA ALA A 154 8.05 25.56 -8.62
C ALA A 154 6.63 26.10 -8.32
N LYS A 155 5.77 26.17 -9.35
CA LYS A 155 4.38 26.64 -9.22
C LYS A 155 3.47 25.70 -8.42
N ALA A 156 3.75 24.39 -8.41
CA ALA A 156 2.94 23.42 -7.67
C ALA A 156 3.46 23.23 -6.25
N ARG A 157 4.77 23.37 -6.02
CA ARG A 157 5.44 23.06 -4.75
C ARG A 157 4.78 23.72 -3.54
N GLU A 158 4.58 25.02 -3.57
CA GLU A 158 3.99 25.75 -2.44
C GLU A 158 2.58 25.22 -2.07
N LEU A 159 1.76 24.95 -3.09
CA LEU A 159 0.45 24.41 -2.90
C LEU A 159 0.48 22.98 -2.33
N VAL A 160 1.37 22.13 -2.87
CA VAL A 160 1.56 20.76 -2.40
C VAL A 160 2.02 20.77 -0.93
N VAL A 161 3.08 21.51 -0.61
CA VAL A 161 3.64 21.60 0.73
C VAL A 161 2.57 22.07 1.71
N ARG A 162 1.86 23.15 1.42
CA ARG A 162 0.79 23.69 2.29
C ARG A 162 -0.31 22.66 2.54
N LYS A 163 -0.78 21.95 1.50
CA LYS A 163 -1.84 20.95 1.65
C LYS A 163 -1.37 19.73 2.45
N MET A 164 -0.14 19.29 2.23
CA MET A 164 0.43 18.17 2.98
C MET A 164 0.66 18.53 4.45
N GLU A 165 1.19 19.71 4.75
CA GLU A 165 1.40 20.19 6.12
C GLU A 165 0.10 20.22 6.92
N ALA A 166 -0.97 20.72 6.33
CA ALA A 166 -2.28 20.79 6.99
C ALA A 166 -2.81 19.39 7.39
N THR A 167 -2.47 18.36 6.63
CA THR A 167 -2.92 16.99 6.91
C THR A 167 -1.95 16.21 7.81
N LEU A 168 -0.64 16.40 7.63
CA LEU A 168 0.37 15.65 8.40
C LEU A 168 0.50 16.11 9.85
N ASN A 169 0.12 17.38 10.14
CA ASN A 169 0.18 18.00 11.46
C ASN A 169 -1.18 17.97 12.21
N ALA A 170 -2.24 17.46 11.56
CA ALA A 170 -3.54 17.25 12.18
C ALA A 170 -3.59 15.92 12.95
#